data_b6494fe59877b293b1fed7a535e1627c
#
_entry.id   b6494fe59877b293b1fed7a535e1627c
#
_cell.length_a   1.000
_cell.length_b   1.000
_cell.length_c   1.000
_cell.angle_alpha   90.00
_cell.angle_beta   90.00
_cell.angle_gamma   90.00
#
_symmetry.space_group_name_H-M   'P 1'
#
loop_
_entity.id
_entity.type
_entity.pdbx_description
1 polymer ?
#
loop_
_entity_poly.entity_id
_entity_poly.type
_entity_poly.pdbx_seq_one_letter_code
_entity_poly.pdbx_strand_id
1 'polypeptide(L)'
;AIRRQRQMCIRDREQVDKALEVLDDVPNLSKIIYFEEKGLFRYDSEKLMRWDEFLEIGKQEYENNKDFVNFRLDEIKSEDVALMIYTSGTTGPPKASMLSHGNMEWTASIIPDLSFTPNISNPEYLSYLPLCHVFGRLVDEIIAINSIGTINFAESIDTVQRDLAEIQPSIFPAVPRILERMHAGTLVRMKDASRLKKLLFRIATYFGDITAKRRLEDPNDFIARITNFIAQGLAFRTLRKKLGLLNVDNAVSGAAPISPEILRFFMSLGVPIYEGYG
;
A
#
# COMPACT_ATOMS: atom_id res chain seq x y z
N ALA A 1 -33.41 2.59 -13.92
CA ALA A 1 -32.25 2.47 -13.01
C ALA A 1 -32.78 2.17 -11.61
N ILE A 2 -32.57 0.97 -11.13
CA ILE A 2 -32.89 0.60 -9.74
C ILE A 2 -32.00 1.43 -8.86
N ARG A 3 -32.57 2.40 -8.15
CA ARG A 3 -31.85 3.14 -7.10
C ARG A 3 -31.65 2.16 -5.94
N ARG A 4 -30.50 1.50 -5.95
CA ARG A 4 -30.12 0.59 -4.86
C ARG A 4 -29.97 1.39 -3.59
N GLN A 5 -30.48 0.85 -2.50
CA GLN A 5 -30.24 1.40 -1.16
C GLN A 5 -28.74 1.40 -0.91
N ARG A 6 -28.21 2.52 -0.43
CA ARG A 6 -26.80 2.65 -0.13
C ARG A 6 -26.58 2.36 1.35
N GLN A 7 -25.58 1.54 1.62
CA GLN A 7 -25.09 1.26 2.96
C GLN A 7 -23.70 1.89 3.09
N MET A 8 -23.38 2.36 4.28
CA MET A 8 -22.08 2.94 4.60
C MET A 8 -21.47 2.14 5.74
N CYS A 9 -20.31 1.55 5.52
CA CYS A 9 -19.52 0.88 6.56
C CYS A 9 -18.48 1.85 7.07
N ILE A 10 -18.44 2.06 8.38
CA ILE A 10 -17.58 3.04 9.04
C ILE A 10 -16.98 2.44 10.32
N ARG A 11 -15.81 2.94 10.72
CA ARG A 11 -15.05 2.33 11.79
C ARG A 11 -15.59 2.66 13.16
N ASP A 12 -15.70 3.95 13.49
CA ASP A 12 -15.81 4.44 14.85
C ASP A 12 -16.82 5.58 14.99
N ARG A 13 -16.97 6.07 16.22
CA ARG A 13 -17.90 7.13 16.59
C ARG A 13 -17.71 8.41 15.76
N GLU A 14 -16.47 8.85 15.52
CA GLU A 14 -16.22 10.10 14.79
C GLU A 14 -16.80 10.04 13.38
N GLN A 15 -16.72 8.88 12.74
CA GLN A 15 -17.30 8.67 11.41
C GLN A 15 -18.82 8.52 11.47
N VAL A 16 -19.36 7.95 12.56
CA VAL A 16 -20.82 7.91 12.79
C VAL A 16 -21.38 9.33 12.91
N ASP A 17 -20.74 10.20 13.70
CA ASP A 17 -21.17 11.60 13.85
C ASP A 17 -21.23 12.31 12.50
N LYS A 18 -20.18 12.21 11.69
CA LYS A 18 -20.13 12.78 10.33
C LYS A 18 -21.20 12.23 9.40
N ALA A 19 -21.51 10.94 9.50
CA ALA A 19 -22.53 10.32 8.66
C ALA A 19 -23.94 10.75 9.09
N LEU A 20 -24.16 10.94 10.39
CA LEU A 20 -25.45 11.42 10.92
C LEU A 20 -25.69 12.88 10.56
N GLU A 21 -24.67 13.73 10.53
CA GLU A 21 -24.78 15.14 10.14
C GLU A 21 -25.29 15.34 8.71
N VAL A 22 -25.01 14.40 7.80
CA VAL A 22 -25.39 14.50 6.39
C VAL A 22 -26.60 13.64 6.00
N LEU A 23 -27.27 13.01 6.97
CA LEU A 23 -28.38 12.09 6.70
C LEU A 23 -29.52 12.71 5.89
N ASP A 24 -29.85 13.96 6.16
CA ASP A 24 -30.92 14.68 5.48
C ASP A 24 -30.56 14.95 4.00
N ASP A 25 -29.26 15.10 3.72
CA ASP A 25 -28.75 15.32 2.35
C ASP A 25 -28.66 14.03 1.53
N VAL A 26 -28.72 12.86 2.19
CA VAL A 26 -28.57 11.53 1.58
C VAL A 26 -29.78 10.62 1.87
N PRO A 27 -30.97 10.96 1.36
CA PRO A 27 -32.20 10.25 1.71
C PRO A 27 -32.22 8.77 1.31
N ASN A 28 -31.34 8.38 0.36
CA ASN A 28 -31.20 7.00 -0.09
C ASN A 28 -30.27 6.14 0.79
N LEU A 29 -29.66 6.73 1.84
CA LEU A 29 -28.85 5.98 2.78
C LEU A 29 -29.77 5.21 3.74
N SER A 30 -29.77 3.88 3.63
CA SER A 30 -30.66 3.02 4.42
C SER A 30 -30.06 2.64 5.76
N LYS A 31 -28.78 2.32 5.82
CA LYS A 31 -28.06 1.88 7.02
C LYS A 31 -26.64 2.42 7.06
N ILE A 32 -26.19 2.73 8.25
CA ILE A 32 -24.81 3.02 8.62
C ILE A 32 -24.32 1.86 9.49
N ILE A 33 -23.35 1.09 8.97
CA ILE A 33 -22.84 -0.10 9.62
C ILE A 33 -21.52 0.26 10.30
N TYR A 34 -21.42 0.10 11.61
CA TYR A 34 -20.24 0.47 12.38
C TYR A 34 -19.55 -0.75 12.99
N PHE A 35 -18.22 -0.66 13.12
CA PHE A 35 -17.37 -1.74 13.65
C PHE A 35 -17.13 -1.59 15.16
N GLU A 36 -16.88 -0.37 15.64
CA GLU A 36 -16.56 -0.10 17.04
C GLU A 36 -17.75 0.51 17.77
N GLU A 37 -18.19 -0.14 18.85
CA GLU A 37 -19.33 0.34 19.67
C GLU A 37 -18.95 1.44 20.66
N LYS A 38 -17.65 1.63 20.87
CA LYS A 38 -17.16 2.55 21.90
C LYS A 38 -17.67 3.97 21.68
N GLY A 39 -18.41 4.47 22.66
CA GLY A 39 -18.97 5.82 22.65
C GLY A 39 -20.31 5.95 21.92
N LEU A 40 -20.88 4.86 21.37
CA LEU A 40 -22.15 4.88 20.63
C LEU A 40 -23.37 4.47 21.46
N PHE A 41 -23.23 4.13 22.73
CA PHE A 41 -24.31 3.64 23.60
C PHE A 41 -25.49 4.63 23.83
N ARG A 42 -25.31 5.91 23.47
CA ARG A 42 -26.35 6.95 23.57
C ARG A 42 -26.97 7.31 22.23
N TYR A 43 -26.54 6.68 21.16
CA TYR A 43 -27.07 6.97 19.84
C TYR A 43 -28.29 6.11 19.59
N ASP A 44 -29.44 6.77 19.44
CA ASP A 44 -30.71 6.14 19.10
C ASP A 44 -31.06 6.51 17.65
N SER A 45 -30.71 5.64 16.71
CA SER A 45 -31.02 5.83 15.30
C SER A 45 -31.26 4.48 14.65
N GLU A 46 -32.43 4.31 14.08
CA GLU A 46 -32.81 3.13 13.28
C GLU A 46 -31.88 2.91 12.07
N LYS A 47 -31.13 3.94 11.69
CA LYS A 47 -30.15 3.87 10.60
C LYS A 47 -28.85 3.22 11.02
N LEU A 48 -28.53 3.15 12.30
CA LEU A 48 -27.32 2.52 12.81
C LEU A 48 -27.49 1.01 12.91
N MET A 49 -26.45 0.28 12.53
CA MET A 49 -26.40 -1.18 12.61
C MET A 49 -24.99 -1.61 13.00
N ARG A 50 -24.89 -2.54 13.92
CA ARG A 50 -23.60 -3.16 14.28
C ARG A 50 -23.12 -4.07 13.16
N TRP A 51 -21.80 -4.18 13.03
CA TRP A 51 -21.19 -5.10 12.08
C TRP A 51 -21.63 -6.55 12.30
N ASP A 52 -21.71 -7.00 13.55
CA ASP A 52 -22.12 -8.37 13.87
C ASP A 52 -23.58 -8.67 13.46
N GLU A 53 -24.49 -7.72 13.67
CA GLU A 53 -25.88 -7.81 13.20
C GLU A 53 -25.96 -7.90 11.68
N PHE A 54 -25.16 -7.07 10.99
CA PHE A 54 -25.08 -7.11 9.54
C PHE A 54 -24.58 -8.46 9.02
N LEU A 55 -23.56 -9.04 9.66
CA LEU A 55 -23.04 -10.36 9.31
C LEU A 55 -24.08 -11.46 9.54
N GLU A 56 -24.86 -11.37 10.62
CA GLU A 56 -25.89 -12.37 10.91
C GLU A 56 -27.04 -12.33 9.88
N ILE A 57 -27.46 -11.12 9.47
CA ILE A 57 -28.41 -10.97 8.36
C ILE A 57 -27.87 -11.59 7.08
N GLY A 58 -26.57 -11.34 6.78
CA GLY A 58 -25.92 -11.90 5.61
C GLY A 58 -25.85 -13.41 5.62
N LYS A 59 -25.59 -14.05 6.76
CA LYS A 59 -25.59 -15.50 6.91
C LYS A 59 -26.98 -16.08 6.67
N GLN A 60 -28.00 -15.50 7.28
CA GLN A 60 -29.39 -15.95 7.10
C GLN A 60 -29.81 -15.84 5.63
N GLU A 61 -29.49 -14.74 4.97
CA GLU A 61 -29.80 -14.57 3.54
C GLU A 61 -29.04 -15.57 2.67
N TYR A 62 -27.76 -15.83 2.97
CA TYR A 62 -26.96 -16.82 2.24
C TYR A 62 -27.52 -18.25 2.40
N GLU A 63 -27.98 -18.63 3.61
CA GLU A 63 -28.61 -19.95 3.82
C GLU A 63 -29.91 -20.11 3.03
N ASN A 64 -30.68 -19.03 2.88
CA ASN A 64 -31.92 -19.02 2.13
C ASN A 64 -31.71 -19.01 0.60
N ASN A 65 -30.60 -18.43 0.14
CA ASN A 65 -30.31 -18.23 -1.28
C ASN A 65 -28.83 -18.36 -1.60
N LYS A 66 -28.34 -19.59 -1.58
CA LYS A 66 -26.90 -19.91 -1.78
C LYS A 66 -26.35 -19.48 -3.14
N ASP A 67 -27.18 -19.49 -4.16
CA ASP A 67 -26.78 -19.16 -5.54
C ASP A 67 -26.79 -17.63 -5.80
N PHE A 68 -27.30 -16.84 -4.87
CA PHE A 68 -27.44 -15.39 -5.06
C PHE A 68 -26.10 -14.70 -5.35
N VAL A 69 -25.03 -15.08 -4.68
CA VAL A 69 -23.69 -14.49 -4.89
C VAL A 69 -23.19 -14.80 -6.30
N ASN A 70 -23.29 -16.06 -6.74
CA ASN A 70 -22.88 -16.46 -8.09
C ASN A 70 -23.71 -15.75 -9.15
N PHE A 71 -25.02 -15.71 -8.98
CA PHE A 71 -25.90 -14.95 -9.85
C PHE A 71 -25.51 -13.47 -9.98
N ARG A 72 -25.14 -12.83 -8.85
CA ARG A 72 -24.68 -11.44 -8.85
C ARG A 72 -23.33 -11.25 -9.51
N LEU A 73 -22.41 -12.21 -9.37
CA LEU A 73 -21.11 -12.18 -10.04
C LEU A 73 -21.28 -12.29 -11.56
N ASP A 74 -22.19 -13.14 -12.04
CA ASP A 74 -22.45 -13.32 -13.47
C ASP A 74 -23.09 -12.08 -14.14
N GLU A 75 -23.73 -11.20 -13.34
CA GLU A 75 -24.29 -9.93 -13.83
C GLU A 75 -23.23 -8.82 -14.00
N ILE A 76 -22.05 -8.96 -13.43
CA ILE A 76 -21.00 -7.93 -13.48
C ILE A 76 -20.39 -7.88 -14.88
N LYS A 77 -20.27 -6.67 -15.41
CA LYS A 77 -19.66 -6.41 -16.71
C LYS A 77 -18.38 -5.61 -16.54
N SER A 78 -17.46 -5.74 -17.48
CA SER A 78 -16.18 -5.01 -17.45
C SER A 78 -16.35 -3.49 -17.41
N GLU A 79 -17.42 -2.95 -17.99
CA GLU A 79 -17.75 -1.52 -17.99
C GLU A 79 -18.42 -1.03 -16.70
N ASP A 80 -18.90 -1.93 -15.82
CA ASP A 80 -19.51 -1.53 -14.56
C ASP A 80 -18.48 -0.87 -13.65
N VAL A 81 -18.90 0.19 -12.95
CA VAL A 81 -18.04 0.90 -12.00
C VAL A 81 -17.76 0.02 -10.78
N ALA A 82 -16.51 -0.37 -10.63
CA ALA A 82 -16.04 -1.16 -9.49
C ALA A 82 -15.81 -0.29 -8.26
N LEU A 83 -15.18 0.89 -8.44
CA LEU A 83 -14.91 1.81 -7.35
C LEU A 83 -14.84 3.27 -7.81
N MET A 84 -15.01 4.16 -6.84
CA MET A 84 -14.89 5.60 -7.01
C MET A 84 -13.84 6.13 -6.04
N ILE A 85 -12.84 6.84 -6.58
CA ILE A 85 -11.77 7.45 -5.80
C ILE A 85 -11.92 8.96 -5.88
N TYR A 86 -12.18 9.58 -4.72
CA TYR A 86 -12.31 11.02 -4.64
C TYR A 86 -10.94 11.67 -4.61
N THR A 87 -10.72 12.60 -5.55
CA THR A 87 -9.51 13.41 -5.60
C THR A 87 -9.86 14.84 -5.19
N SER A 88 -9.01 15.45 -4.35
CA SER A 88 -9.08 16.87 -4.08
C SER A 88 -8.62 17.61 -5.34
N GLY A 89 -9.58 18.06 -6.15
CA GLY A 89 -9.29 18.94 -7.28
C GLY A 89 -8.58 20.22 -6.80
N THR A 90 -7.76 20.82 -7.65
CA THR A 90 -7.08 22.09 -7.37
C THR A 90 -8.07 23.25 -7.18
N THR A 91 -9.29 23.07 -7.66
CA THR A 91 -10.36 24.09 -7.59
C THR A 91 -11.73 23.42 -7.44
N GLY A 92 -12.41 23.66 -6.30
CA GLY A 92 -13.78 23.22 -6.07
C GLY A 92 -13.93 21.93 -5.24
N PRO A 93 -15.15 21.39 -5.11
CA PRO A 93 -15.43 20.21 -4.34
C PRO A 93 -14.73 18.97 -4.93
N PRO A 94 -14.43 17.96 -4.10
CA PRO A 94 -13.80 16.72 -4.55
C PRO A 94 -14.57 16.05 -5.67
N LYS A 95 -13.84 15.55 -6.68
CA LYS A 95 -14.42 14.80 -7.81
C LYS A 95 -14.07 13.33 -7.70
N ALA A 96 -15.05 12.46 -8.01
CA ALA A 96 -14.85 11.02 -8.02
C ALA A 96 -14.30 10.57 -9.38
N SER A 97 -13.11 9.96 -9.37
CA SER A 97 -12.63 9.15 -10.49
C SER A 97 -13.30 7.78 -10.43
N MET A 98 -13.99 7.40 -11.48
CA MET A 98 -14.68 6.11 -11.59
C MET A 98 -13.76 5.11 -12.26
N LEU A 99 -13.50 3.98 -11.60
CA LEU A 99 -12.74 2.86 -12.14
C LEU A 99 -13.68 1.69 -12.37
N SER A 100 -13.66 1.15 -13.59
CA SER A 100 -14.46 -0.03 -13.94
C SER A 100 -13.75 -1.33 -13.54
N HIS A 101 -14.50 -2.44 -13.50
CA HIS A 101 -13.92 -3.78 -13.34
C HIS A 101 -12.88 -4.07 -14.41
N GLY A 102 -13.14 -3.68 -15.67
CA GLY A 102 -12.18 -3.85 -16.76
C GLY A 102 -10.88 -3.05 -16.59
N ASN A 103 -10.93 -1.84 -16.01
CA ASN A 103 -9.70 -1.11 -15.67
C ASN A 103 -8.84 -1.86 -14.66
N MET A 104 -9.48 -2.44 -13.63
CA MET A 104 -8.77 -3.18 -12.59
C MET A 104 -8.20 -4.49 -13.15
N GLU A 105 -8.97 -5.24 -13.91
CA GLU A 105 -8.55 -6.47 -14.56
C GLU A 105 -7.37 -6.25 -15.51
N TRP A 106 -7.46 -5.25 -16.38
CA TRP A 106 -6.36 -4.88 -17.28
C TRP A 106 -5.09 -4.54 -16.50
N THR A 107 -5.21 -3.73 -15.46
CA THR A 107 -4.05 -3.37 -14.62
C THR A 107 -3.44 -4.61 -13.96
N ALA A 108 -4.26 -5.52 -13.42
CA ALA A 108 -3.79 -6.76 -12.83
C ALA A 108 -3.05 -7.65 -13.85
N SER A 109 -3.52 -7.68 -15.10
CA SER A 109 -2.93 -8.51 -16.15
C SER A 109 -1.56 -8.06 -16.63
N ILE A 110 -1.29 -6.74 -16.61
CA ILE A 110 -0.01 -6.19 -17.12
C ILE A 110 1.10 -6.14 -16.05
N ILE A 111 0.74 -6.10 -14.76
CA ILE A 111 1.72 -5.94 -13.68
C ILE A 111 2.78 -7.04 -13.66
N PRO A 112 2.45 -8.33 -13.85
CA PRO A 112 3.45 -9.40 -13.89
C PRO A 112 4.51 -9.22 -14.99
N ASP A 113 4.14 -8.57 -16.09
CA ASP A 113 5.03 -8.36 -17.24
C ASP A 113 5.93 -7.12 -17.10
N LEU A 114 5.71 -6.32 -16.05
CA LEU A 114 6.54 -5.14 -15.82
C LEU A 114 7.93 -5.56 -15.31
N SER A 115 8.97 -5.00 -15.89
CA SER A 115 10.38 -5.35 -15.63
C SER A 115 10.83 -5.19 -14.17
N PHE A 116 10.07 -4.43 -13.39
CA PHE A 116 10.34 -4.23 -11.95
C PHE A 116 9.57 -5.19 -11.05
N THR A 117 8.66 -6.00 -11.60
CA THR A 117 7.90 -6.97 -10.79
C THR A 117 8.76 -8.19 -10.55
N PRO A 118 9.17 -8.48 -9.31
CA PRO A 118 9.99 -9.65 -9.03
C PRO A 118 9.15 -10.91 -9.23
N ASN A 119 9.73 -11.92 -9.89
CA ASN A 119 9.12 -13.25 -9.99
C ASN A 119 9.35 -14.00 -8.67
N ILE A 120 8.52 -13.67 -7.67
CA ILE A 120 8.59 -14.22 -6.33
C ILE A 120 7.38 -15.13 -6.11
N SER A 121 7.64 -16.37 -5.71
CA SER A 121 6.59 -17.26 -5.26
C SER A 121 6.12 -16.82 -3.87
N ASN A 122 4.80 -16.60 -3.69
CA ASN A 122 4.20 -16.11 -2.46
C ASN A 122 4.80 -14.79 -1.95
N PRO A 123 4.63 -13.69 -2.68
CA PRO A 123 5.17 -12.39 -2.26
C PRO A 123 4.53 -11.91 -0.97
N GLU A 124 5.32 -11.24 -0.12
CA GLU A 124 4.85 -10.58 1.09
C GLU A 124 4.78 -9.08 0.88
N TYR A 125 3.65 -8.51 1.28
CA TYR A 125 3.34 -7.09 1.20
C TYR A 125 3.14 -6.50 2.60
N LEU A 126 3.41 -5.21 2.75
CA LEU A 126 2.97 -4.42 3.89
C LEU A 126 1.96 -3.38 3.43
N SER A 127 0.70 -3.57 3.83
CA SER A 127 -0.39 -2.62 3.61
C SER A 127 -0.34 -1.54 4.68
N TYR A 128 -0.13 -0.30 4.28
CA TYR A 128 -0.11 0.86 5.17
C TYR A 128 -0.71 2.11 4.52
N LEU A 129 -0.98 2.03 3.22
CA LEU A 129 -1.61 3.12 2.48
C LEU A 129 -3.12 3.10 2.70
N PRO A 130 -3.78 4.26 2.80
CA PRO A 130 -5.22 4.30 2.89
C PRO A 130 -5.87 3.68 1.65
N LEU A 131 -6.82 2.77 1.83
CA LEU A 131 -7.55 2.13 0.73
C LEU A 131 -8.47 3.10 -0.03
N CYS A 132 -8.69 4.32 0.47
CA CYS A 132 -9.35 5.39 -0.28
C CYS A 132 -8.44 6.03 -1.35
N HIS A 133 -7.14 5.72 -1.34
CA HIS A 133 -6.17 6.18 -2.33
C HIS A 133 -5.91 5.09 -3.37
N VAL A 134 -5.87 5.47 -4.68
CA VAL A 134 -5.70 4.52 -5.79
C VAL A 134 -4.47 3.64 -5.64
N PHE A 135 -3.35 4.19 -5.15
CA PHE A 135 -2.12 3.43 -4.98
C PHE A 135 -2.24 2.34 -3.90
N GLY A 136 -2.96 2.61 -2.79
CA GLY A 136 -3.27 1.59 -1.78
C GLY A 136 -4.14 0.48 -2.38
N ARG A 137 -5.20 0.83 -3.11
CA ARG A 137 -6.04 -0.15 -3.82
C ARG A 137 -5.27 -0.99 -4.82
N LEU A 138 -4.41 -0.35 -5.62
CA LEU A 138 -3.61 -1.05 -6.62
C LEU A 138 -2.73 -2.12 -5.97
N VAL A 139 -2.01 -1.76 -4.91
CA VAL A 139 -1.04 -2.67 -4.28
C VAL A 139 -1.70 -3.70 -3.40
N ASP A 140 -2.58 -3.27 -2.50
CA ASP A 140 -3.12 -4.13 -1.43
C ASP A 140 -4.27 -5.02 -1.91
N GLU A 141 -4.96 -4.63 -2.96
CA GLU A 141 -6.05 -5.43 -3.50
C GLU A 141 -5.65 -6.06 -4.85
N ILE A 142 -5.39 -5.23 -5.87
CA ILE A 142 -5.25 -5.73 -7.24
C ILE A 142 -3.99 -6.59 -7.38
N ILE A 143 -2.82 -6.07 -6.98
CA ILE A 143 -1.55 -6.79 -7.13
C ILE A 143 -1.47 -7.98 -6.17
N ALA A 144 -1.81 -7.77 -4.91
CA ALA A 144 -1.68 -8.81 -3.89
C ALA A 144 -2.62 -10.00 -4.13
N ILE A 145 -3.88 -9.75 -4.53
CA ILE A 145 -4.84 -10.81 -4.87
C ILE A 145 -4.37 -11.54 -6.13
N ASN A 146 -3.96 -10.82 -7.17
CA ASN A 146 -3.55 -11.42 -8.43
C ASN A 146 -2.26 -12.28 -8.28
N SER A 147 -1.35 -11.88 -7.40
CA SER A 147 -0.10 -12.60 -7.13
C SER A 147 -0.23 -13.71 -6.09
N ILE A 148 -1.41 -13.91 -5.49
CA ILE A 148 -1.65 -14.85 -4.38
C ILE A 148 -0.65 -14.59 -3.23
N GLY A 149 -0.43 -13.32 -2.92
CA GLY A 149 0.53 -12.87 -1.91
C GLY A 149 -0.05 -12.83 -0.49
N THR A 150 0.84 -12.75 0.49
CA THR A 150 0.49 -12.50 1.88
C THR A 150 0.48 -11.01 2.14
N ILE A 151 -0.64 -10.48 2.64
CA ILE A 151 -0.79 -9.08 3.02
C ILE A 151 -0.66 -8.96 4.53
N ASN A 152 0.33 -8.21 4.99
CA ASN A 152 0.51 -7.84 6.39
C ASN A 152 0.01 -6.40 6.55
N PHE A 153 -0.86 -6.15 7.52
CA PHE A 153 -1.38 -4.81 7.77
C PHE A 153 -0.53 -4.10 8.82
N ALA A 154 -0.08 -2.89 8.50
CA ALA A 154 0.60 -2.04 9.48
C ALA A 154 -0.37 -1.60 10.58
N GLU A 155 0.12 -1.48 11.81
CA GLU A 155 -0.68 -1.01 12.93
C GLU A 155 -1.13 0.45 12.74
N SER A 156 -0.24 1.29 12.20
CA SER A 156 -0.52 2.68 11.85
C SER A 156 0.54 3.24 10.91
N ILE A 157 0.30 4.41 10.33
CA ILE A 157 1.30 5.12 9.50
C ILE A 157 2.57 5.46 10.30
N ASP A 158 2.44 5.69 11.60
CA ASP A 158 3.59 6.04 12.45
C ASP A 158 4.46 4.81 12.80
N THR A 159 3.88 3.62 12.76
CA THR A 159 4.58 2.36 13.05
C THR A 159 5.20 1.69 11.82
N VAL A 160 4.89 2.16 10.62
CA VAL A 160 5.33 1.55 9.33
C VAL A 160 6.80 1.15 9.33
N GLN A 161 7.70 1.99 9.86
CA GLN A 161 9.14 1.67 9.85
C GLN A 161 9.50 0.52 10.79
N ARG A 162 8.79 0.36 11.91
CA ARG A 162 8.94 -0.77 12.83
C ARG A 162 8.36 -2.02 12.20
N ASP A 163 7.16 -1.92 11.65
CA ASP A 163 6.42 -3.02 11.06
C ASP A 163 7.17 -3.57 9.82
N LEU A 164 7.76 -2.69 8.99
CA LEU A 164 8.67 -3.08 7.91
C LEU A 164 9.87 -3.89 8.41
N ALA A 165 10.51 -3.43 9.51
CA ALA A 165 11.68 -4.11 10.06
C ALA A 165 11.35 -5.49 10.64
N GLU A 166 10.12 -5.72 11.07
CA GLU A 166 9.62 -6.99 11.58
C GLU A 166 9.24 -7.94 10.44
N ILE A 167 8.44 -7.46 9.50
CA ILE A 167 7.86 -8.26 8.40
C ILE A 167 8.88 -8.58 7.32
N GLN A 168 9.75 -7.63 6.96
CA GLN A 168 10.70 -7.76 5.86
C GLN A 168 10.01 -8.15 4.54
N PRO A 169 9.07 -7.35 4.03
CA PRO A 169 8.30 -7.70 2.83
C PRO A 169 9.21 -7.91 1.62
N SER A 170 8.75 -8.65 0.64
CA SER A 170 9.46 -8.88 -0.63
C SER A 170 9.18 -7.80 -1.67
N ILE A 171 8.02 -7.17 -1.58
CA ILE A 171 7.60 -6.05 -2.43
C ILE A 171 7.24 -4.87 -1.54
N PHE A 172 7.82 -3.71 -1.83
CA PHE A 172 7.60 -2.50 -1.05
C PHE A 172 7.14 -1.33 -1.94
N PRO A 173 5.84 -1.10 -2.01
CA PRO A 173 5.31 0.14 -2.56
C PRO A 173 5.57 1.27 -1.56
N ALA A 174 6.30 2.28 -1.99
CA ALA A 174 6.74 3.36 -1.12
C ALA A 174 6.26 4.71 -1.62
N VAL A 175 5.66 5.50 -0.75
CA VAL A 175 5.49 6.93 -1.05
C VAL A 175 6.78 7.68 -0.73
N PRO A 176 7.14 8.75 -1.47
CA PRO A 176 8.40 9.46 -1.31
C PRO A 176 8.71 9.84 0.14
N ARG A 177 7.71 10.29 0.88
CA ARG A 177 7.86 10.72 2.28
C ARG A 177 8.36 9.61 3.23
N ILE A 178 8.00 8.36 2.99
CA ILE A 178 8.51 7.23 3.78
C ILE A 178 10.00 7.02 3.49
N LEU A 179 10.38 7.04 2.22
CA LEU A 179 11.79 6.90 1.79
C LEU A 179 12.65 8.04 2.33
N GLU A 180 12.15 9.28 2.29
CA GLU A 180 12.81 10.45 2.88
C GLU A 180 13.06 10.27 4.37
N ARG A 181 12.05 9.83 5.12
CA ARG A 181 12.18 9.55 6.56
C ARG A 181 13.21 8.44 6.83
N MET A 182 13.22 7.36 6.04
CA MET A 182 14.18 6.27 6.18
C MET A 182 15.60 6.76 5.90
N HIS A 183 15.82 7.56 4.85
CA HIS A 183 17.10 8.17 4.53
C HIS A 183 17.57 9.10 5.64
N ALA A 184 16.77 10.10 6.02
CA ALA A 184 17.09 11.05 7.07
C ALA A 184 17.37 10.37 8.41
N GLY A 185 16.55 9.40 8.79
CA GLY A 185 16.74 8.61 10.02
C GLY A 185 18.05 7.81 10.00
N THR A 186 18.47 7.29 8.84
CA THR A 186 19.76 6.62 8.67
C THR A 186 20.92 7.59 8.88
N LEU A 187 20.88 8.77 8.27
CA LEU A 187 21.93 9.78 8.40
C LEU A 187 22.06 10.27 9.85
N VAL A 188 20.94 10.51 10.53
CA VAL A 188 20.94 10.91 11.94
C VAL A 188 21.58 9.84 12.82
N ARG A 189 21.18 8.58 12.69
CA ARG A 189 21.77 7.46 13.45
C ARG A 189 23.25 7.27 13.15
N MET A 190 23.69 7.57 11.94
CA MET A 190 25.11 7.49 11.56
C MET A 190 25.93 8.62 12.18
N LYS A 191 25.35 9.81 12.48
CA LYS A 191 26.07 10.87 13.21
C LYS A 191 26.49 10.42 14.60
N ASP A 192 25.67 9.62 15.28
CA ASP A 192 25.91 9.13 16.64
C ASP A 192 26.63 7.76 16.68
N ALA A 193 26.94 7.19 15.52
CA ALA A 193 27.61 5.90 15.44
C ALA A 193 29.10 5.98 15.83
N SER A 194 29.67 4.83 16.27
CA SER A 194 31.10 4.72 16.56
C SER A 194 31.97 5.02 15.31
N ARG A 195 33.21 5.41 15.52
CA ARG A 195 34.18 5.71 14.42
C ARG A 195 34.30 4.56 13.43
N LEU A 196 34.35 3.32 13.92
CA LEU A 196 34.42 2.12 13.07
C LEU A 196 33.17 1.97 12.21
N LYS A 197 31.95 2.11 12.77
CA LYS A 197 30.72 2.03 12.02
C LYS A 197 30.64 3.12 10.94
N LYS A 198 31.06 4.34 11.26
CA LYS A 198 31.12 5.44 10.28
C LYS A 198 32.08 5.12 9.13
N LEU A 199 33.25 4.54 9.43
CA LEU A 199 34.21 4.13 8.41
C LEU A 199 33.65 3.04 7.51
N LEU A 200 33.10 1.97 8.10
CA LEU A 200 32.50 0.86 7.35
C LEU A 200 31.32 1.34 6.47
N PHE A 201 30.48 2.22 7.00
CA PHE A 201 29.37 2.81 6.23
C PHE A 201 29.89 3.64 5.05
N ARG A 202 30.93 4.47 5.25
CA ARG A 202 31.53 5.26 4.17
C ARG A 202 32.10 4.38 3.07
N ILE A 203 32.82 3.32 3.44
CA ILE A 203 33.38 2.36 2.47
C ILE A 203 32.24 1.64 1.73
N ALA A 204 31.21 1.19 2.45
CA ALA A 204 30.06 0.54 1.85
C ALA A 204 29.32 1.47 0.88
N THR A 205 29.17 2.76 1.21
CA THR A 205 28.57 3.75 0.32
C THR A 205 29.39 3.95 -0.94
N TYR A 206 30.72 4.01 -0.83
CA TYR A 206 31.59 4.12 -1.99
C TYR A 206 31.40 2.94 -2.98
N PHE A 207 31.41 1.70 -2.47
CA PHE A 207 31.16 0.52 -3.31
C PHE A 207 29.72 0.44 -3.82
N GLY A 208 28.75 0.85 -3.00
CA GLY A 208 27.36 0.94 -3.39
C GLY A 208 27.12 1.92 -4.55
N ASP A 209 27.78 3.07 -4.53
CA ASP A 209 27.68 4.06 -5.60
C ASP A 209 28.25 3.54 -6.93
N ILE A 210 29.34 2.78 -6.86
CA ILE A 210 29.89 2.09 -8.03
C ILE A 210 28.88 1.07 -8.56
N THR A 211 28.29 0.28 -7.65
CA THR A 211 27.26 -0.70 -8.00
C THR A 211 26.07 -0.03 -8.69
N ALA A 212 25.54 1.05 -8.11
CA ALA A 212 24.39 1.77 -8.65
C ALA A 212 24.66 2.30 -10.07
N LYS A 213 25.79 2.96 -10.28
CA LYS A 213 26.16 3.50 -11.59
C LYS A 213 26.27 2.42 -12.66
N ARG A 214 26.96 1.31 -12.35
CA ARG A 214 27.16 0.22 -13.31
C ARG A 214 25.87 -0.52 -13.64
N ARG A 215 24.99 -0.74 -12.66
CA ARG A 215 23.70 -1.38 -12.87
C ARG A 215 22.74 -0.56 -13.72
N LEU A 216 22.89 0.77 -13.75
CA LEU A 216 22.13 1.63 -14.65
C LEU A 216 22.54 1.44 -16.12
N GLU A 217 23.82 1.13 -16.37
CA GLU A 217 24.34 0.88 -17.72
C GLU A 217 24.10 -0.58 -18.14
N ASP A 218 24.42 -1.53 -17.24
CA ASP A 218 24.20 -2.98 -17.43
C ASP A 218 23.74 -3.63 -16.11
N PRO A 219 22.48 -4.05 -15.99
CA PRO A 219 21.96 -4.74 -14.80
C PRO A 219 22.76 -6.00 -14.42
N ASN A 220 23.45 -6.63 -15.38
CA ASN A 220 24.20 -7.86 -15.21
C ASN A 220 25.72 -7.64 -15.03
N ASP A 221 26.17 -6.40 -14.92
CA ASP A 221 27.61 -6.07 -14.79
C ASP A 221 28.28 -6.86 -13.66
N PHE A 222 29.39 -7.51 -14.01
CA PHE A 222 30.15 -8.39 -13.09
C PHE A 222 30.82 -7.59 -11.96
N ILE A 223 31.31 -6.39 -12.23
CA ILE A 223 31.94 -5.53 -11.22
C ILE A 223 30.88 -5.02 -10.25
N ALA A 224 29.67 -4.70 -10.74
CA ALA A 224 28.56 -4.33 -9.88
C ALA A 224 28.18 -5.46 -8.91
N ARG A 225 28.29 -6.72 -9.31
CA ARG A 225 28.04 -7.86 -8.40
C ARG A 225 29.09 -7.92 -7.29
N ILE A 226 30.39 -7.75 -7.62
CA ILE A 226 31.46 -7.76 -6.63
C ILE A 226 31.32 -6.57 -5.66
N THR A 227 31.16 -5.36 -6.18
CA THR A 227 31.06 -4.17 -5.35
C THR A 227 29.83 -4.21 -4.45
N ASN A 228 28.70 -4.74 -4.94
CA ASN A 228 27.51 -4.99 -4.12
C ASN A 228 27.82 -6.00 -3.00
N PHE A 229 28.48 -7.11 -3.30
CA PHE A 229 28.81 -8.11 -2.28
C PHE A 229 29.65 -7.50 -1.15
N ILE A 230 30.65 -6.67 -1.49
CA ILE A 230 31.48 -5.97 -0.51
C ILE A 230 30.64 -5.00 0.31
N ALA A 231 29.82 -4.17 -0.32
CA ALA A 231 28.99 -3.19 0.37
C ALA A 231 27.98 -3.85 1.33
N GLN A 232 27.35 -4.95 0.90
CA GLN A 232 26.43 -5.73 1.73
C GLN A 232 27.15 -6.35 2.93
N GLY A 233 28.33 -6.92 2.75
CA GLY A 233 29.15 -7.52 3.82
C GLY A 233 29.63 -6.51 4.86
N LEU A 234 29.97 -5.29 4.45
CA LEU A 234 30.49 -4.25 5.34
C LEU A 234 29.42 -3.60 6.23
N ALA A 235 28.27 -3.20 5.65
CA ALA A 235 27.26 -2.44 6.38
C ALA A 235 25.84 -2.59 5.83
N PHE A 236 25.65 -2.74 4.52
CA PHE A 236 24.33 -2.54 3.91
C PHE A 236 23.34 -3.65 4.20
N ARG A 237 23.75 -4.90 4.32
CA ARG A 237 22.86 -5.99 4.73
C ARG A 237 22.23 -5.73 6.10
N THR A 238 23.06 -5.27 7.06
CA THR A 238 22.55 -4.91 8.40
C THR A 238 21.65 -3.70 8.35
N LEU A 239 21.95 -2.71 7.53
CA LEU A 239 21.13 -1.52 7.36
C LEU A 239 19.79 -1.88 6.68
N ARG A 240 19.80 -2.65 5.58
CA ARG A 240 18.60 -3.16 4.92
C ARG A 240 17.69 -3.89 5.90
N LYS A 241 18.26 -4.79 6.73
CA LYS A 241 17.49 -5.50 7.75
C LYS A 241 16.81 -4.53 8.73
N LYS A 242 17.52 -3.49 9.19
CA LYS A 242 16.96 -2.49 10.13
C LYS A 242 15.92 -1.58 9.49
N LEU A 243 15.99 -1.37 8.19
CA LEU A 243 15.02 -0.60 7.43
C LEU A 243 13.82 -1.44 6.97
N GLY A 244 13.86 -2.77 7.16
CA GLY A 244 12.82 -3.67 6.67
C GLY A 244 12.91 -3.97 5.17
N LEU A 245 14.09 -3.78 4.59
CA LEU A 245 14.32 -3.92 3.15
C LEU A 245 15.23 -5.11 2.79
N LEU A 246 15.41 -6.06 3.72
CA LEU A 246 16.34 -7.17 3.48
C LEU A 246 15.92 -8.04 2.29
N ASN A 247 14.61 -8.33 2.22
CA ASN A 247 14.03 -9.17 1.19
C ASN A 247 13.48 -8.38 -0.01
N VAL A 248 13.53 -7.04 0.04
CA VAL A 248 13.08 -6.19 -1.05
C VAL A 248 14.16 -6.15 -2.14
N ASP A 249 13.86 -6.74 -3.28
CA ASP A 249 14.75 -6.65 -4.44
C ASP A 249 14.47 -5.37 -5.26
N ASN A 250 13.20 -4.99 -5.36
CA ASN A 250 12.77 -3.77 -6.03
C ASN A 250 11.68 -3.07 -5.22
N ALA A 251 11.68 -1.74 -5.25
CA ALA A 251 10.62 -0.94 -4.69
C ALA A 251 9.99 -0.06 -5.77
N VAL A 252 8.72 0.26 -5.60
CA VAL A 252 8.00 1.18 -6.50
C VAL A 252 7.59 2.40 -5.71
N SER A 253 7.90 3.59 -6.24
CA SER A 253 7.46 4.86 -5.67
C SER A 253 6.48 5.54 -6.60
N GLY A 254 5.42 6.12 -6.05
CA GLY A 254 4.39 6.83 -6.81
C GLY A 254 3.76 7.95 -6.01
N ALA A 255 2.74 8.58 -6.58
CA ALA A 255 1.95 9.68 -6.04
C ALA A 255 2.65 11.04 -5.95
N ALA A 256 3.99 11.12 -5.93
CA ALA A 256 4.73 12.37 -5.99
C ALA A 256 6.17 12.12 -6.48
N PRO A 257 6.84 13.13 -7.06
CA PRO A 257 8.25 13.02 -7.44
C PRO A 257 9.15 12.75 -6.23
N ILE A 258 10.20 11.96 -6.43
CA ILE A 258 11.22 11.68 -5.42
C ILE A 258 12.55 12.32 -5.80
N SER A 259 13.31 12.79 -4.80
CA SER A 259 14.59 13.42 -5.03
C SER A 259 15.61 12.42 -5.59
N PRO A 260 16.43 12.81 -6.59
CA PRO A 260 17.51 11.97 -7.14
C PRO A 260 18.52 11.50 -6.07
N GLU A 261 18.74 12.28 -5.02
CA GLU A 261 19.62 11.90 -3.91
C GLU A 261 19.09 10.68 -3.17
N ILE A 262 17.79 10.64 -2.92
CA ILE A 262 17.11 9.51 -2.24
C ILE A 262 17.14 8.28 -3.13
N LEU A 263 16.85 8.42 -4.41
CA LEU A 263 16.94 7.31 -5.37
C LEU A 263 18.36 6.71 -5.38
N ARG A 264 19.40 7.55 -5.47
CA ARG A 264 20.80 7.09 -5.43
C ARG A 264 21.14 6.36 -4.14
N PHE A 265 20.68 6.88 -3.01
CA PHE A 265 20.91 6.25 -1.71
C PHE A 265 20.34 4.82 -1.68
N PHE A 266 19.09 4.62 -2.06
CA PHE A 266 18.48 3.28 -2.06
C PHE A 266 19.07 2.37 -3.14
N MET A 267 19.39 2.89 -4.32
CA MET A 267 20.13 2.13 -5.33
C MET A 267 21.49 1.67 -4.82
N SER A 268 22.24 2.53 -4.12
CA SER A 268 23.54 2.15 -3.54
C SER A 268 23.38 1.09 -2.46
N LEU A 269 22.27 1.08 -1.71
CA LEU A 269 21.93 0.03 -0.76
C LEU A 269 21.60 -1.33 -1.44
N GLY A 270 21.42 -1.33 -2.75
CA GLY A 270 21.00 -2.50 -3.50
C GLY A 270 19.48 -2.71 -3.51
N VAL A 271 18.71 -1.63 -3.30
CA VAL A 271 17.24 -1.59 -3.42
C VAL A 271 16.90 -0.56 -4.49
N PRO A 272 16.84 -0.94 -5.77
CA PRO A 272 16.42 -0.03 -6.83
C PRO A 272 14.96 0.38 -6.63
N ILE A 273 14.69 1.67 -6.85
CA ILE A 273 13.37 2.24 -6.75
C ILE A 273 12.93 2.68 -8.14
N TYR A 274 11.79 2.20 -8.57
CA TYR A 274 11.15 2.58 -9.82
C TYR A 274 10.06 3.61 -9.54
N GLU A 275 10.05 4.72 -10.30
CA GLU A 275 8.99 5.71 -10.19
C GLU A 275 7.84 5.34 -11.12
N GLY A 276 6.65 5.18 -10.54
CA GLY A 276 5.40 5.01 -11.27
C GLY A 276 4.70 6.35 -11.47
N TYR A 277 4.35 6.68 -12.71
CA TYR A 277 3.50 7.78 -13.08
C TYR A 277 2.14 7.28 -13.57
N GLY A 278 1.05 7.76 -12.94
CA GLY A 278 -0.31 7.37 -13.30
C GLY A 278 -1.37 8.17 -12.59
#